data_d7ca0ab7242368975d75c093158cdd8a
#
_entry.id   d7ca0ab7242368975d75c093158cdd8a
#
_cell.length_a   1.000
_cell.length_b   1.000
_cell.length_c   1.000
_cell.angle_alpha   90.00
_cell.angle_beta   90.00
_cell.angle_gamma   90.00
#
_symmetry.space_group_name_H-M   'P 1'
#
loop_
_entity.id
_entity.type
_entity.pdbx_description
1 polymer ?
#
loop_
_entity_poly.entity_id
_entity_poly.type
_entity_poly.pdbx_seq_one_letter_code
_entity_poly.pdbx_strand_id
1 'polypeptide(L)'
;FFLLLPFFWVVFEYALSLFPFGGLPWILAGYSQSGYGPVLQIADVTGIYGVSFLILASGTALVWLVCSRGSRKAAWAPVLAAVLLTGGALAYGRRSLEKWNAVPAAFRVAMLQGNISADDPESAVAAMFRTGYVRMADTLQPGEADLLVLPESPSPASFEVDDAYRRTFEALSGRYAFGLIYNGIRYEETPQGSEYFNSAVFLGRGGAPTAVYDKIHLVPFGEYIPLARILSFAETITRDAGHFSPG
;
A
#
# COMPACT_ATOMS: atom_id res chain seq x y z
N PHE A 1 6.49 -14.23 -31.72
CA PHE A 1 6.35 -12.89 -31.10
C PHE A 1 5.24 -12.87 -30.04
N PHE A 2 4.02 -13.34 -30.37
CA PHE A 2 2.87 -13.29 -29.47
C PHE A 2 3.11 -13.97 -28.11
N LEU A 3 3.79 -15.13 -28.08
CA LEU A 3 4.12 -15.86 -26.85
C LEU A 3 5.15 -15.13 -25.95
N LEU A 4 5.79 -14.08 -26.43
CA LEU A 4 6.69 -13.24 -25.65
C LEU A 4 5.95 -12.11 -24.91
N LEU A 5 4.67 -11.91 -25.18
CA LEU A 5 3.86 -10.82 -24.59
C LEU A 5 3.93 -10.81 -23.04
N PRO A 6 3.83 -11.94 -22.33
CA PRO A 6 3.91 -11.94 -20.87
C PRO A 6 5.24 -11.37 -20.34
N PHE A 7 6.35 -11.67 -21.02
CA PHE A 7 7.67 -11.14 -20.64
C PHE A 7 7.79 -9.65 -20.89
N PHE A 8 7.34 -9.17 -22.06
CA PHE A 8 7.33 -7.74 -22.36
C PHE A 8 6.45 -6.95 -21.40
N TRP A 9 5.30 -7.53 -21.05
CA TRP A 9 4.39 -6.89 -20.11
C TRP A 9 5.02 -6.73 -18.73
N VAL A 10 5.65 -7.78 -18.19
CA VAL A 10 6.33 -7.73 -16.90
C VAL A 10 7.48 -6.72 -16.91
N VAL A 11 8.28 -6.67 -18.00
CA VAL A 11 9.32 -5.65 -18.15
C VAL A 11 8.73 -4.25 -18.15
N PHE A 12 7.60 -4.06 -18.83
CA PHE A 12 6.89 -2.79 -18.87
C PHE A 12 6.37 -2.40 -17.47
N GLU A 13 5.70 -3.30 -16.75
CA GLU A 13 5.25 -3.05 -15.36
C GLU A 13 6.42 -2.71 -14.43
N TYR A 14 7.53 -3.44 -14.56
CA TYR A 14 8.73 -3.17 -13.78
C TYR A 14 9.31 -1.80 -14.11
N ALA A 15 9.38 -1.44 -15.39
CA ALA A 15 9.81 -0.12 -15.79
C ALA A 15 8.90 1.00 -15.24
N LEU A 16 7.57 0.80 -15.27
CA LEU A 16 6.61 1.73 -14.68
C LEU A 16 6.77 1.89 -13.16
N SER A 17 7.23 0.85 -12.48
CA SER A 17 7.46 0.94 -11.03
C SER A 17 8.74 1.70 -10.64
N LEU A 18 9.58 2.03 -11.63
CA LEU A 18 10.82 2.79 -11.44
C LEU A 18 10.78 4.16 -12.10
N PHE A 19 10.01 4.31 -13.17
CA PHE A 19 10.02 5.49 -14.04
C PHE A 19 8.61 5.79 -14.60
N PRO A 20 8.23 7.08 -14.76
CA PRO A 20 8.96 8.30 -14.40
C PRO A 20 8.82 8.66 -12.90
N PHE A 21 9.64 9.61 -12.45
CA PHE A 21 9.53 10.26 -11.13
C PHE A 21 9.55 9.32 -9.91
N GLY A 22 10.30 8.22 -9.97
CA GLY A 22 10.35 7.22 -8.88
C GLY A 22 9.31 6.11 -9.01
N GLY A 23 8.51 6.16 -10.09
CA GLY A 23 7.55 5.11 -10.44
C GLY A 23 6.15 5.28 -9.84
N LEU A 24 5.18 4.64 -10.49
CA LEU A 24 3.78 4.62 -10.06
C LEU A 24 3.18 3.22 -10.28
N PRO A 25 3.50 2.23 -9.42
CA PRO A 25 3.07 0.84 -9.59
C PRO A 25 1.61 0.61 -9.11
N TRP A 26 0.67 1.47 -9.48
CA TRP A 26 -0.71 1.41 -8.98
C TRP A 26 -1.60 0.44 -9.76
N ILE A 27 -1.26 0.10 -11.01
CA ILE A 27 -2.14 -0.62 -11.93
C ILE A 27 -1.43 -1.86 -12.49
N LEU A 28 -0.83 -2.68 -11.62
CA LEU A 28 -0.21 -3.93 -12.06
C LEU A 28 -1.28 -5.01 -12.25
N ALA A 29 -1.16 -5.81 -13.32
CA ALA A 29 -2.13 -6.86 -13.63
C ALA A 29 -2.31 -7.86 -12.47
N GLY A 30 -1.23 -8.13 -11.73
CA GLY A 30 -1.23 -9.02 -10.57
C GLY A 30 -2.17 -8.59 -9.46
N TYR A 31 -2.47 -7.30 -9.30
CA TYR A 31 -3.39 -6.81 -8.28
C TYR A 31 -4.84 -7.28 -8.49
N SER A 32 -5.20 -7.64 -9.74
CA SER A 32 -6.51 -8.22 -10.01
C SER A 32 -6.77 -9.54 -9.27
N GLN A 33 -5.71 -10.19 -8.75
CA GLN A 33 -5.80 -11.43 -7.98
C GLN A 33 -5.82 -11.21 -6.47
N SER A 34 -5.97 -9.98 -5.98
CA SER A 34 -5.93 -9.64 -4.54
C SER A 34 -6.91 -10.45 -3.69
N GLY A 35 -8.06 -10.85 -4.25
CA GLY A 35 -9.05 -11.71 -3.59
C GLY A 35 -8.73 -13.21 -3.61
N TYR A 36 -7.65 -13.66 -4.25
CA TYR A 36 -7.36 -15.08 -4.41
C TYR A 36 -6.01 -15.49 -3.78
N GLY A 37 -6.03 -15.67 -2.47
CA GLY A 37 -4.86 -15.94 -1.63
C GLY A 37 -3.87 -16.99 -2.15
N PRO A 38 -4.32 -18.18 -2.65
CA PRO A 38 -3.39 -19.20 -3.13
C PRO A 38 -2.51 -18.75 -4.30
N VAL A 39 -2.99 -17.93 -5.22
CA VAL A 39 -2.16 -17.41 -6.33
C VAL A 39 -1.18 -16.36 -5.83
N LEU A 40 -1.59 -15.53 -4.87
CA LEU A 40 -0.75 -14.45 -4.35
C LEU A 40 0.50 -14.93 -3.63
N GLN A 41 0.51 -16.17 -3.09
CA GLN A 41 1.65 -16.65 -2.31
C GLN A 41 2.96 -16.73 -3.11
N ILE A 42 2.90 -16.85 -4.44
CA ILE A 42 4.13 -16.83 -5.25
C ILE A 42 4.83 -15.47 -5.23
N ALA A 43 4.15 -14.43 -4.77
CA ALA A 43 4.74 -13.10 -4.68
C ALA A 43 5.89 -13.02 -3.66
N ASP A 44 5.99 -13.96 -2.72
CA ASP A 44 7.14 -14.08 -1.80
C ASP A 44 8.45 -14.45 -2.52
N VAL A 45 8.35 -15.10 -3.69
CA VAL A 45 9.51 -15.50 -4.52
C VAL A 45 9.71 -14.57 -5.72
N THR A 46 8.62 -14.15 -6.35
CA THR A 46 8.66 -13.47 -7.66
C THR A 46 8.20 -12.00 -7.60
N GLY A 47 7.78 -11.53 -6.43
CA GLY A 47 7.02 -10.29 -6.33
C GLY A 47 5.69 -10.37 -7.07
N ILE A 48 4.96 -9.27 -7.10
CA ILE A 48 3.68 -9.17 -7.83
C ILE A 48 3.83 -9.43 -9.33
N TYR A 49 5.03 -9.23 -9.88
CA TYR A 49 5.34 -9.41 -11.29
C TYR A 49 5.17 -10.87 -11.77
N GLY A 50 5.46 -11.86 -10.91
CA GLY A 50 5.19 -13.26 -11.21
C GLY A 50 3.70 -13.56 -11.31
N VAL A 51 2.87 -12.91 -10.50
CA VAL A 51 1.41 -13.01 -10.60
C VAL A 51 0.92 -12.37 -11.91
N SER A 52 1.41 -11.19 -12.25
CA SER A 52 1.15 -10.56 -13.55
C SER A 52 1.55 -11.46 -14.71
N PHE A 53 2.73 -12.08 -14.64
CA PHE A 53 3.21 -13.02 -15.64
C PHE A 53 2.24 -14.20 -15.84
N LEU A 54 1.77 -14.83 -14.75
CA LEU A 54 0.82 -15.95 -14.82
C LEU A 54 -0.48 -15.56 -15.51
N ILE A 55 -1.02 -14.39 -15.22
CA ILE A 55 -2.25 -13.88 -15.84
C ILE A 55 -2.04 -13.74 -17.35
N LEU A 56 -0.97 -13.03 -17.74
CA LEU A 56 -0.67 -12.77 -19.14
C LEU A 56 -0.30 -14.06 -19.90
N ALA A 57 0.45 -14.97 -19.27
CA ALA A 57 0.79 -16.26 -19.87
C ALA A 57 -0.46 -17.11 -20.12
N SER A 58 -1.39 -17.16 -19.16
CA SER A 58 -2.65 -17.89 -19.29
C SER A 58 -3.54 -17.29 -20.39
N GLY A 59 -3.73 -15.97 -20.38
CA GLY A 59 -4.49 -15.27 -21.42
C GLY A 59 -3.88 -15.44 -22.81
N THR A 60 -2.55 -15.27 -22.94
CA THR A 60 -1.83 -15.45 -24.18
C THR A 60 -1.92 -16.88 -24.72
N ALA A 61 -1.83 -17.90 -23.84
CA ALA A 61 -1.97 -19.30 -24.23
C ALA A 61 -3.36 -19.60 -24.76
N LEU A 62 -4.42 -19.05 -24.15
CA LEU A 62 -5.79 -19.22 -24.65
C LEU A 62 -6.00 -18.57 -26.02
N VAL A 63 -5.54 -17.34 -26.21
CA VAL A 63 -5.62 -16.66 -27.51
C VAL A 63 -4.78 -17.41 -28.57
N TRP A 64 -3.61 -17.90 -28.19
CA TRP A 64 -2.79 -18.73 -29.07
C TRP A 64 -3.54 -19.98 -29.54
N LEU A 65 -4.22 -20.68 -28.62
CA LEU A 65 -5.00 -21.88 -28.94
C LEU A 65 -6.09 -21.60 -29.98
N VAL A 66 -6.79 -20.46 -29.83
CA VAL A 66 -7.88 -20.06 -30.73
C VAL A 66 -7.36 -19.59 -32.09
N CYS A 67 -6.24 -18.84 -32.12
CA CYS A 67 -5.72 -18.20 -33.32
C CYS A 67 -4.75 -19.10 -34.11
N SER A 68 -4.24 -20.17 -33.51
CA SER A 68 -3.25 -21.06 -34.18
C SER A 68 -3.86 -21.80 -35.34
N ARG A 69 -3.31 -21.58 -36.54
CA ARG A 69 -3.64 -22.30 -37.78
C ARG A 69 -2.69 -23.47 -38.06
N GLY A 70 -1.74 -23.72 -37.18
CA GLY A 70 -0.73 -24.76 -37.30
C GLY A 70 -1.19 -26.16 -36.81
N SER A 71 -0.24 -27.07 -36.59
CA SER A 71 -0.57 -28.39 -36.05
C SER A 71 -1.21 -28.25 -34.64
N ARG A 72 -2.23 -29.08 -34.38
CA ARG A 72 -2.92 -29.11 -33.08
C ARG A 72 -1.96 -29.32 -31.90
N LYS A 73 -0.92 -30.18 -32.09
CA LYS A 73 0.08 -30.39 -31.02
C LYS A 73 0.86 -29.11 -30.64
N ALA A 74 1.26 -28.33 -31.63
CA ALA A 74 1.96 -27.08 -31.39
C ALA A 74 1.07 -26.00 -30.73
N ALA A 75 -0.25 -26.03 -31.01
CA ALA A 75 -1.21 -25.12 -30.39
C ALA A 75 -1.39 -25.40 -28.89
N TRP A 76 -1.30 -26.65 -28.44
CA TRP A 76 -1.50 -27.04 -27.05
C TRP A 76 -0.29 -26.82 -26.12
N ALA A 77 0.92 -26.75 -26.67
CA ALA A 77 2.12 -26.61 -25.85
C ALA A 77 2.13 -25.38 -24.92
N PRO A 78 1.78 -24.15 -25.37
CA PRO A 78 1.67 -22.99 -24.49
C PRO A 78 0.55 -23.13 -23.44
N VAL A 79 -0.56 -23.77 -23.80
CA VAL A 79 -1.66 -24.03 -22.86
C VAL A 79 -1.21 -24.96 -21.75
N LEU A 80 -0.53 -26.07 -22.12
CA LEU A 80 0.01 -27.00 -21.12
C LEU A 80 1.02 -26.29 -20.20
N ALA A 81 1.90 -25.46 -20.75
CA ALA A 81 2.85 -24.69 -19.96
C ALA A 81 2.14 -23.75 -18.99
N ALA A 82 1.13 -23.01 -19.44
CA ALA A 82 0.33 -22.12 -18.58
C ALA A 82 -0.40 -22.89 -17.48
N VAL A 83 -0.98 -24.05 -17.80
CA VAL A 83 -1.66 -24.92 -16.83
C VAL A 83 -0.67 -25.44 -15.78
N LEU A 84 0.51 -25.88 -16.19
CA LEU A 84 1.55 -26.37 -15.27
C LEU A 84 2.07 -25.26 -14.37
N LEU A 85 2.33 -24.06 -14.90
CA LEU A 85 2.77 -22.90 -14.13
C LEU A 85 1.70 -22.48 -13.13
N THR A 86 0.46 -22.33 -13.58
CA THR A 86 -0.66 -21.94 -12.69
C THR A 86 -0.94 -23.02 -11.65
N GLY A 87 -0.94 -24.28 -12.06
CA GLY A 87 -1.10 -25.41 -11.14
C GLY A 87 0.02 -25.50 -10.10
N GLY A 88 1.26 -25.27 -10.52
CA GLY A 88 2.42 -25.16 -9.63
C GLY A 88 2.29 -24.01 -8.63
N ALA A 89 1.90 -22.82 -9.10
CA ALA A 89 1.65 -21.66 -8.26
C ALA A 89 0.54 -21.92 -7.23
N LEU A 90 -0.56 -22.55 -7.64
CA LEU A 90 -1.66 -22.94 -6.75
C LEU A 90 -1.23 -23.97 -5.71
N ALA A 91 -0.48 -24.98 -6.12
CA ALA A 91 0.03 -26.00 -5.19
C ALA A 91 1.00 -25.42 -4.18
N TYR A 92 1.91 -24.55 -4.63
CA TYR A 92 2.81 -23.80 -3.76
C TYR A 92 2.02 -22.93 -2.78
N GLY A 93 1.08 -22.14 -3.28
CA GLY A 93 0.33 -21.21 -2.46
C GLY A 93 -0.57 -21.86 -1.42
N ARG A 94 -1.18 -23.00 -1.74
CA ARG A 94 -1.93 -23.79 -0.75
C ARG A 94 -1.03 -24.28 0.37
N ARG A 95 0.13 -24.84 0.05
CA ARG A 95 1.12 -25.28 1.04
C ARG A 95 1.64 -24.14 1.87
N SER A 96 1.90 -23.00 1.27
CA SER A 96 2.35 -21.78 1.96
C SER A 96 1.30 -21.32 2.97
N LEU A 97 0.04 -21.22 2.57
CA LEU A 97 -1.06 -20.85 3.46
C LEU A 97 -1.26 -21.86 4.60
N GLU A 98 -1.23 -23.16 4.31
CA GLU A 98 -1.31 -24.21 5.35
C GLU A 98 -0.17 -24.06 6.38
N LYS A 99 1.06 -23.85 5.90
CA LYS A 99 2.24 -23.64 6.77
C LYS A 99 2.05 -22.41 7.66
N TRP A 100 1.65 -21.28 7.11
CA TRP A 100 1.55 -20.03 7.87
C TRP A 100 0.33 -20.00 8.80
N ASN A 101 -0.79 -20.62 8.40
CA ASN A 101 -1.96 -20.75 9.26
C ASN A 101 -1.72 -21.68 10.46
N ALA A 102 -0.73 -22.56 10.37
CA ALA A 102 -0.33 -23.43 11.50
C ALA A 102 0.60 -22.72 12.49
N VAL A 103 1.16 -21.57 12.16
CA VAL A 103 2.03 -20.79 13.06
C VAL A 103 1.14 -20.00 14.04
N PRO A 104 1.32 -20.17 15.36
CA PRO A 104 0.60 -19.37 16.34
C PRO A 104 0.87 -17.88 16.13
N ALA A 105 -0.17 -17.06 16.25
CA ALA A 105 -0.01 -15.61 16.18
C ALA A 105 0.86 -15.12 17.35
N ALA A 106 2.07 -14.68 17.05
CA ALA A 106 3.01 -14.13 18.02
C ALA A 106 2.73 -12.64 18.31
N PHE A 107 2.02 -11.96 17.41
CA PHE A 107 1.76 -10.53 17.48
C PHE A 107 0.41 -10.22 16.81
N ARG A 108 -0.41 -9.41 17.49
CA ARG A 108 -1.76 -9.07 17.01
C ARG A 108 -1.84 -7.60 16.67
N VAL A 109 -2.27 -7.32 15.47
CA VAL A 109 -2.43 -5.94 14.95
C VAL A 109 -3.91 -5.65 14.77
N ALA A 110 -4.39 -4.58 15.38
CA ALA A 110 -5.69 -4.00 15.07
C ALA A 110 -5.50 -2.83 14.09
N MET A 111 -6.23 -2.85 12.99
CA MET A 111 -6.23 -1.77 12.00
C MET A 111 -7.57 -1.06 12.04
N LEU A 112 -7.56 0.25 12.26
CA LEU A 112 -8.77 1.07 12.25
C LEU A 112 -8.95 1.68 10.86
N GLN A 113 -10.15 1.58 10.31
CA GLN A 113 -10.49 2.14 9.01
C GLN A 113 -11.72 3.05 9.12
N GLY A 114 -11.51 4.35 8.98
CA GLY A 114 -12.57 5.36 9.14
C GLY A 114 -13.49 5.49 7.93
N ASN A 115 -13.10 5.00 6.74
CA ASN A 115 -13.82 5.17 5.47
C ASN A 115 -14.19 6.63 5.17
N ILE A 116 -13.27 7.55 5.44
CA ILE A 116 -13.44 8.97 5.16
C ILE A 116 -13.23 9.20 3.66
N SER A 117 -14.18 9.86 3.00
CA SER A 117 -14.03 10.27 1.60
C SER A 117 -13.20 11.56 1.50
N ALA A 118 -12.48 11.72 0.39
CA ALA A 118 -11.84 12.98 0.07
C ALA A 118 -12.85 14.15 -0.11
N ASP A 119 -14.11 13.81 -0.45
CA ASP A 119 -15.19 14.79 -0.62
C ASP A 119 -15.93 15.09 0.69
N ASP A 120 -15.59 14.41 1.80
CA ASP A 120 -16.24 14.65 3.07
C ASP A 120 -15.88 16.05 3.60
N PRO A 121 -16.82 16.77 4.19
CA PRO A 121 -16.53 18.06 4.77
C PRO A 121 -15.52 17.94 5.92
N GLU A 122 -14.65 18.94 6.06
CA GLU A 122 -13.60 18.97 7.09
C GLU A 122 -14.13 18.72 8.51
N SER A 123 -15.37 19.16 8.80
CA SER A 123 -16.05 18.87 10.07
C SER A 123 -16.30 17.38 10.30
N ALA A 124 -16.63 16.61 9.26
CA ALA A 124 -16.84 15.16 9.34
C ALA A 124 -15.48 14.44 9.55
N VAL A 125 -14.45 14.86 8.84
CA VAL A 125 -13.08 14.37 9.01
C VAL A 125 -12.62 14.61 10.45
N ALA A 126 -12.77 15.84 10.96
CA ALA A 126 -12.41 16.19 12.34
C ALA A 126 -13.23 15.40 13.38
N ALA A 127 -14.52 15.16 13.14
CA ALA A 127 -15.36 14.35 14.02
C ALA A 127 -14.94 12.87 14.04
N MET A 128 -14.65 12.28 12.88
CA MET A 128 -14.13 10.91 12.79
C MET A 128 -12.83 10.79 13.57
N PHE A 129 -11.95 11.76 13.41
CA PHE A 129 -10.68 11.81 14.11
C PHE A 129 -10.85 11.89 15.63
N ARG A 130 -11.60 12.88 16.12
CA ARG A 130 -11.72 13.14 17.57
C ARG A 130 -12.49 12.06 18.32
N THR A 131 -13.48 11.45 17.70
CA THR A 131 -14.38 10.51 18.38
C THR A 131 -14.52 9.15 17.67
N GLY A 132 -14.38 9.09 16.35
CA GLY A 132 -14.56 7.88 15.58
C GLY A 132 -13.48 6.85 15.86
N TYR A 133 -12.22 7.22 15.70
CA TYR A 133 -11.09 6.33 15.97
C TYR A 133 -10.99 5.93 17.43
N VAL A 134 -11.27 6.85 18.36
CA VAL A 134 -11.33 6.54 19.79
C VAL A 134 -12.41 5.49 20.06
N ARG A 135 -13.63 5.69 19.54
CA ARG A 135 -14.73 4.72 19.69
C ARG A 135 -14.42 3.37 19.06
N MET A 136 -13.77 3.34 17.91
CA MET A 136 -13.33 2.07 17.31
C MET A 136 -12.30 1.37 18.19
N ALA A 137 -11.32 2.09 18.72
CA ALA A 137 -10.34 1.54 19.64
C ALA A 137 -10.97 1.06 20.95
N ASP A 138 -12.01 1.74 21.45
CA ASP A 138 -12.76 1.36 22.67
C ASP A 138 -13.54 0.02 22.51
N THR A 139 -13.70 -0.48 21.27
CA THR A 139 -14.25 -1.84 21.07
C THR A 139 -13.25 -2.96 21.36
N LEU A 140 -11.96 -2.64 21.39
CA LEU A 140 -10.91 -3.61 21.70
C LEU A 140 -10.85 -3.87 23.22
N GLN A 141 -10.68 -5.14 23.57
CA GLN A 141 -10.43 -5.51 24.97
C GLN A 141 -8.94 -5.37 25.29
N PRO A 142 -8.59 -5.08 26.56
CA PRO A 142 -7.19 -5.06 26.99
C PRO A 142 -6.48 -6.38 26.65
N GLY A 143 -5.34 -6.29 25.97
CA GLY A 143 -4.57 -7.44 25.50
C GLY A 143 -5.11 -8.12 24.24
N GLU A 144 -6.13 -7.60 23.58
CA GLU A 144 -6.63 -8.13 22.30
C GLU A 144 -5.73 -7.74 21.12
N ALA A 145 -5.03 -6.61 21.22
CA ALA A 145 -4.03 -6.16 20.25
C ALA A 145 -2.71 -5.80 20.93
N ASP A 146 -1.61 -6.00 20.23
CA ASP A 146 -0.26 -5.57 20.64
C ASP A 146 0.11 -4.26 19.95
N LEU A 147 -0.50 -3.98 18.79
CA LEU A 147 -0.31 -2.79 17.99
C LEU A 147 -1.64 -2.32 17.40
N LEU A 148 -1.88 -1.01 17.49
CA LEU A 148 -2.96 -0.34 16.79
C LEU A 148 -2.40 0.47 15.62
N VAL A 149 -3.00 0.37 14.45
CA VAL A 149 -2.57 1.10 13.25
C VAL A 149 -3.74 1.92 12.70
N LEU A 150 -3.50 3.21 12.52
CA LEU A 150 -4.42 4.12 11.86
C LEU A 150 -4.05 4.28 10.39
N PRO A 151 -4.98 4.70 9.52
CA PRO A 151 -4.71 4.93 8.11
C PRO A 151 -3.81 6.15 7.89
N GLU A 152 -3.35 6.34 6.66
CA GLU A 152 -2.71 7.57 6.21
C GLU A 152 -3.72 8.72 6.28
N SER A 153 -3.24 9.91 6.64
CA SER A 153 -4.03 11.14 6.74
C SER A 153 -5.34 10.99 7.55
N PRO A 154 -5.29 10.42 8.77
CA PRO A 154 -6.48 10.25 9.59
C PRO A 154 -7.04 11.57 10.09
N SER A 155 -6.26 12.66 10.03
CA SER A 155 -6.62 14.01 10.44
C SER A 155 -5.83 15.05 9.66
N PRO A 156 -6.40 16.23 9.40
CA PRO A 156 -5.67 17.37 8.87
C PRO A 156 -4.75 18.04 9.90
N ALA A 157 -4.81 17.65 11.18
CA ALA A 157 -4.02 18.23 12.24
C ALA A 157 -2.57 17.72 12.24
N SER A 158 -1.64 18.63 12.52
CA SER A 158 -0.24 18.25 12.71
C SER A 158 -0.01 17.75 14.14
N PHE A 159 0.68 16.63 14.27
CA PHE A 159 1.05 16.07 15.58
C PHE A 159 1.87 17.03 16.44
N GLU A 160 2.73 17.83 15.84
CA GLU A 160 3.62 18.73 16.55
C GLU A 160 2.93 20.01 17.01
N VAL A 161 1.91 20.45 16.27
CA VAL A 161 1.21 21.73 16.52
C VAL A 161 -0.08 21.53 17.31
N ASP A 162 -0.79 20.43 17.10
CA ASP A 162 -2.06 20.15 17.76
C ASP A 162 -1.86 19.26 18.99
N ASP A 163 -1.71 19.89 20.15
CA ASP A 163 -1.60 19.22 21.43
C ASP A 163 -2.80 18.32 21.77
N ALA A 164 -3.99 18.68 21.35
CA ALA A 164 -5.20 17.86 21.60
C ALA A 164 -5.15 16.57 20.78
N TYR A 165 -4.67 16.66 19.55
CA TYR A 165 -4.43 15.54 18.67
C TYR A 165 -3.43 14.55 19.28
N ARG A 166 -2.26 15.04 19.64
CA ARG A 166 -1.20 14.24 20.26
C ARG A 166 -1.68 13.56 21.54
N ARG A 167 -2.26 14.31 22.48
CA ARG A 167 -2.73 13.79 23.76
C ARG A 167 -3.81 12.72 23.61
N THR A 168 -4.65 12.81 22.58
CA THR A 168 -5.67 11.78 22.31
C THR A 168 -5.02 10.44 22.05
N PHE A 169 -3.97 10.37 21.23
CA PHE A 169 -3.29 9.11 20.92
C PHE A 169 -2.37 8.64 22.05
N GLU A 170 -1.68 9.56 22.71
CA GLU A 170 -0.91 9.22 23.92
C GLU A 170 -1.80 8.58 24.97
N ALA A 171 -2.97 9.14 25.24
CA ALA A 171 -3.95 8.61 26.16
C ALA A 171 -4.52 7.26 25.70
N LEU A 172 -4.78 7.12 24.41
CA LEU A 172 -5.30 5.87 23.83
C LEU A 172 -4.28 4.75 23.99
N SER A 173 -3.03 4.98 23.58
CA SER A 173 -1.93 4.00 23.71
C SER A 173 -1.69 3.64 25.19
N GLY A 174 -1.68 4.62 26.08
CA GLY A 174 -1.51 4.39 27.53
C GLY A 174 -2.64 3.59 28.15
N ARG A 175 -3.91 3.85 27.77
CA ARG A 175 -5.10 3.16 28.31
C ARG A 175 -5.10 1.68 28.01
N TYR A 176 -4.76 1.28 26.81
CA TYR A 176 -4.84 -0.13 26.35
C TYR A 176 -3.50 -0.85 26.37
N ALA A 177 -2.42 -0.17 26.71
CA ALA A 177 -1.06 -0.73 26.77
C ALA A 177 -0.61 -1.39 25.46
N PHE A 178 -1.07 -0.90 24.30
CA PHE A 178 -0.58 -1.31 22.99
C PHE A 178 0.34 -0.25 22.37
N GLY A 179 1.20 -0.68 21.43
CA GLY A 179 1.89 0.27 20.55
C GLY A 179 0.89 0.88 19.56
N LEU A 180 1.12 2.12 19.11
CA LEU A 180 0.25 2.78 18.16
C LEU A 180 1.07 3.39 17.02
N ILE A 181 0.67 3.10 15.78
CA ILE A 181 1.18 3.77 14.59
C ILE A 181 0.08 4.65 14.02
N TYR A 182 0.39 5.89 13.81
CA TYR A 182 -0.48 6.83 13.11
C TYR A 182 0.33 7.68 12.15
N ASN A 183 -0.35 8.28 11.17
CA ASN A 183 0.25 9.23 10.24
C ASN A 183 0.03 10.65 10.76
N GLY A 184 1.04 11.48 10.56
CA GLY A 184 1.00 12.90 10.89
C GLY A 184 1.89 13.73 9.97
N ILE A 185 1.60 15.00 9.88
CA ILE A 185 2.47 15.95 9.18
C ILE A 185 3.50 16.45 10.19
N ARG A 186 4.77 16.17 9.93
CA ARG A 186 5.89 16.75 10.67
C ARG A 186 6.42 17.96 9.90
N TYR A 187 6.90 18.96 10.58
CA TYR A 187 7.59 20.09 9.97
C TYR A 187 8.95 20.33 10.63
N GLU A 188 9.87 20.89 9.86
CA GLU A 188 11.19 21.25 10.31
C GLU A 188 11.56 22.63 9.78
N GLU A 189 12.02 23.51 10.67
CA GLU A 189 12.51 24.81 10.30
C GLU A 189 13.95 24.71 9.80
N THR A 190 14.18 25.09 8.55
CA THR A 190 15.50 25.12 7.94
C THR A 190 15.88 26.58 7.59
N PRO A 191 17.16 26.86 7.34
CA PRO A 191 17.58 28.20 6.88
C PRO A 191 16.94 28.64 5.55
N GLN A 192 16.37 27.68 4.80
CA GLN A 192 15.72 27.89 3.51
C GLN A 192 14.19 28.04 3.63
N GLY A 193 13.62 27.80 4.80
CA GLY A 193 12.19 27.84 5.12
C GLY A 193 11.71 26.58 5.84
N SER A 194 10.41 26.47 6.06
CA SER A 194 9.80 25.30 6.68
C SER A 194 9.67 24.15 5.68
N GLU A 195 10.15 22.98 6.04
CA GLU A 195 9.95 21.73 5.30
C GLU A 195 8.88 20.88 5.97
N TYR A 196 8.03 20.25 5.15
CA TYR A 196 6.93 19.40 5.62
C TYR A 196 7.16 17.95 5.19
N PHE A 197 6.91 17.03 6.12
CA PHE A 197 7.10 15.59 5.89
C PHE A 197 5.81 14.83 6.14
N ASN A 198 5.49 13.90 5.26
CA ASN A 198 4.44 12.92 5.50
C ASN A 198 5.05 11.80 6.34
N SER A 199 4.67 11.72 7.63
CA SER A 199 5.39 10.92 8.61
C SER A 199 4.50 9.85 9.25
N ALA A 200 5.06 8.67 9.46
CA ALA A 200 4.49 7.66 10.35
C ALA A 200 5.15 7.80 11.73
N VAL A 201 4.33 7.97 12.76
CA VAL A 201 4.78 8.12 14.14
C VAL A 201 4.42 6.86 14.93
N PHE A 202 5.39 6.30 15.61
CA PHE A 202 5.19 5.16 16.52
C PHE A 202 5.20 5.63 17.97
N LEU A 203 4.09 5.39 18.67
CA LEU A 203 3.99 5.52 20.12
C LEU A 203 4.20 4.16 20.77
N GLY A 204 5.09 4.10 21.75
CA GLY A 204 5.25 2.93 22.61
C GLY A 204 4.03 2.72 23.50
N ARG A 205 3.96 1.58 24.18
CA ARG A 205 2.84 1.17 25.07
C ARG A 205 2.53 2.16 26.22
N GLY A 206 3.41 3.11 26.49
CA GLY A 206 3.19 4.17 27.47
C GLY A 206 2.68 5.48 26.85
N GLY A 207 2.41 5.51 25.54
CA GLY A 207 1.98 6.70 24.82
C GLY A 207 3.11 7.64 24.41
N ALA A 208 4.36 7.40 24.83
CA ALA A 208 5.48 8.24 24.43
C ALA A 208 5.88 7.99 22.97
N PRO A 209 6.16 9.03 22.17
CA PRO A 209 6.76 8.89 20.85
C PRO A 209 8.11 8.17 20.96
N THR A 210 8.27 7.09 20.18
CA THR A 210 9.45 6.23 20.23
C THR A 210 10.22 6.28 18.93
N ALA A 211 9.52 6.41 17.78
CA ALA A 211 10.13 6.52 16.47
C ALA A 211 9.26 7.33 15.52
N VAL A 212 9.91 7.98 14.57
CA VAL A 212 9.29 8.70 13.45
C VAL A 212 9.95 8.23 12.18
N TYR A 213 9.17 8.00 11.15
CA TYR A 213 9.62 7.67 9.80
C TYR A 213 9.00 8.65 8.82
N ASP A 214 9.82 9.41 8.12
CA ASP A 214 9.40 10.32 7.08
C ASP A 214 9.35 9.59 5.75
N LYS A 215 8.27 9.77 4.99
CA LYS A 215 8.03 9.12 3.70
C LYS A 215 9.10 9.52 2.69
N ILE A 216 9.83 8.52 2.17
CA ILE A 216 10.93 8.73 1.22
C ILE A 216 10.40 8.87 -0.22
N HIS A 217 9.48 7.97 -0.62
CA HIS A 217 8.93 7.94 -1.96
C HIS A 217 7.59 8.68 -2.02
N LEU A 218 7.66 9.96 -2.39
CA LEU A 218 6.50 10.82 -2.50
C LEU A 218 5.70 10.55 -3.77
N VAL A 219 4.38 10.74 -3.70
CA VAL A 219 3.47 10.58 -4.84
C VAL A 219 3.58 11.79 -5.77
N PRO A 220 4.00 11.59 -7.03
CA PRO A 220 4.05 12.69 -8.00
C PRO A 220 2.67 13.32 -8.20
N PHE A 221 2.62 14.66 -8.26
CA PHE A 221 1.42 15.49 -8.41
C PHE A 221 0.42 15.42 -7.24
N GLY A 222 0.64 14.57 -6.24
CA GLY A 222 -0.15 14.54 -5.02
C GLY A 222 0.59 15.13 -3.82
N GLU A 223 1.87 14.81 -3.68
CA GLU A 223 2.69 15.24 -2.55
C GLU A 223 3.81 16.19 -2.96
N TYR A 224 4.22 16.16 -4.23
CA TYR A 224 5.15 17.13 -4.82
C TYR A 224 4.88 17.30 -6.31
N ILE A 225 5.37 18.39 -6.88
CA ILE A 225 5.25 18.68 -8.33
C ILE A 225 6.57 18.33 -9.00
N PRO A 226 6.63 17.25 -9.81
CA PRO A 226 7.83 16.94 -10.56
C PRO A 226 8.16 18.07 -11.54
N LEU A 227 9.48 18.40 -11.67
CA LEU A 227 9.93 19.44 -12.59
C LEU A 227 9.20 20.80 -12.41
N ALA A 228 8.91 21.20 -11.16
CA ALA A 228 8.16 22.43 -10.84
C ALA A 228 8.65 23.67 -11.61
N ARG A 229 9.97 23.78 -11.86
CA ARG A 229 10.56 24.87 -12.65
C ARG A 229 10.08 24.93 -14.11
N ILE A 230 9.64 23.81 -14.67
CA ILE A 230 9.18 23.70 -16.07
C ILE A 230 7.65 23.63 -16.13
N LEU A 231 7.04 23.00 -15.13
CA LEU A 231 5.61 22.72 -15.04
C LEU A 231 4.91 23.67 -14.06
N SER A 232 5.32 24.96 -14.00
CA SER A 232 4.71 25.96 -13.13
C SER A 232 3.18 26.11 -13.32
N PHE A 233 2.66 25.79 -14.53
CA PHE A 233 1.21 25.76 -14.76
C PHE A 233 0.50 24.60 -14.02
N ALA A 234 1.23 23.54 -13.63
CA ALA A 234 0.65 22.42 -12.88
C ALA A 234 0.25 22.82 -11.46
N GLU A 235 0.89 23.83 -10.86
CA GLU A 235 0.50 24.39 -9.57
C GLU A 235 -0.96 24.90 -9.57
N THR A 236 -1.44 25.36 -10.72
CA THR A 236 -2.83 25.83 -10.88
C THR A 236 -3.82 24.66 -10.97
N ILE A 237 -3.37 23.49 -11.39
CA ILE A 237 -4.19 22.28 -11.57
C ILE A 237 -4.17 21.43 -10.29
N THR A 238 -3.05 21.45 -9.57
CA THR A 238 -2.82 20.65 -8.35
C THR A 238 -2.86 21.52 -7.10
N ARG A 239 -3.92 22.35 -6.95
CA ARG A 239 -4.08 23.27 -5.79
C ARG A 239 -3.97 22.56 -4.43
N ASP A 240 -4.26 21.27 -4.41
CA ASP A 240 -4.23 20.44 -3.20
C ASP A 240 -2.97 19.55 -3.11
N ALA A 241 -2.01 19.68 -4.06
CA ALA A 241 -0.74 18.99 -3.95
C ALA A 241 0.05 19.55 -2.77
N GLY A 242 0.32 18.71 -1.78
CA GLY A 242 1.21 19.05 -0.68
C GLY A 242 2.61 19.38 -1.20
N HIS A 243 3.31 20.28 -0.52
CA HIS A 243 4.74 20.50 -0.77
C HIS A 243 5.54 19.74 0.29
N PHE A 244 5.49 18.39 0.19
CA PHE A 244 6.25 17.54 1.10
C PHE A 244 7.71 17.39 0.63
N SER A 245 8.61 17.32 1.60
CA SER A 245 10.00 16.94 1.39
C SER A 245 10.17 15.44 1.60
N PRO A 246 11.05 14.77 0.82
CA PRO A 246 11.35 13.37 1.07
C PRO A 246 12.14 13.20 2.37
N GLY A 247 11.89 12.09 3.08
CA GLY A 247 12.59 11.71 4.30
C GLY A 247 14.02 11.20 4.09
#